data_39fd31adcfd766a4651816c93689c5db
#
_entry.id   39fd31adcfd766a4651816c93689c5db
#
_cell.length_a   1.000
_cell.length_b   1.000
_cell.length_c   1.000
_cell.angle_alpha   90.00
_cell.angle_beta   90.00
_cell.angle_gamma   90.00
#
_symmetry.space_group_name_H-M   'P 1'
#
loop_
_entity.id
_entity.type
_entity.pdbx_description
1 polymer ?
#
loop_
_entity_poly.entity_id
_entity_poly.type
_entity_poly.pdbx_seq_one_letter_code
_entity_poly.pdbx_strand_id
1 'polypeptide(L)'
;MIYFDNSATTKPYPEALETYTQVASKIVGNPSSLHRLGDQATRILDASRQQIADLIGKKSDEIFFTSGGTEGDNWVIKGVAFEKAQFGKHIIVSAIEHPAVKESAFWLKSQGFEVDIVPVDEKGFVDVEALASLIRSDTTLVSVMAVNNEIGSIQPIQAISELLADKPTISFHVDAVQALAKIPTEKYLTERVDFATFSSHKFHGVRGVGFVYIKSGKKITPLLTGGGQERDYRSTTENVAGIAATAKALRLAMEKLDIFTSKTGQMKSVIRQALLDYPDIFVFSDEKGFAPHILTFGIKGVRGEVIVHAFEDYDIFISTTSACSSKAGKPAGTLIAMGVDKDKAQSAVRLSLDLENDMSQVEQFLTKLKLIYNQTRKVR
;
A
#
# COMPACT_ATOMS: atom_id res chain seq x y z
N MET A 1 -22.83 12.58 2.48
CA MET A 1 -21.93 11.44 2.28
C MET A 1 -20.59 11.75 2.95
N ILE A 2 -20.14 10.89 3.87
CA ILE A 2 -18.82 10.95 4.53
C ILE A 2 -18.03 9.72 4.09
N TYR A 3 -16.89 9.93 3.45
CA TYR A 3 -16.04 8.86 2.92
C TYR A 3 -14.78 8.70 3.77
N PHE A 4 -14.75 7.67 4.59
CA PHE A 4 -13.62 7.29 5.46
C PHE A 4 -13.00 5.94 5.04
N ASP A 5 -12.98 5.65 3.73
CA ASP A 5 -12.37 4.43 3.18
C ASP A 5 -11.27 4.73 2.14
N ASN A 6 -10.48 5.78 2.38
CA ASN A 6 -9.43 6.24 1.47
C ASN A 6 -8.26 5.24 1.30
N SER A 7 -8.08 4.31 2.23
CA SER A 7 -7.11 3.22 2.08
C SER A 7 -7.56 2.14 1.08
N ALA A 8 -8.86 2.01 0.80
CA ALA A 8 -9.35 1.14 -0.27
C ALA A 8 -9.09 1.77 -1.64
N THR A 9 -9.49 3.02 -1.83
CA THR A 9 -9.20 3.83 -3.02
C THR A 9 -9.47 5.29 -2.71
N THR A 10 -8.72 6.21 -3.30
CA THR A 10 -8.99 7.65 -3.20
C THR A 10 -9.73 8.16 -4.45
N LYS A 11 -10.43 9.27 -4.30
CA LYS A 11 -11.00 10.01 -5.42
C LYS A 11 -9.86 10.69 -6.19
N PRO A 12 -9.78 10.54 -7.52
CA PRO A 12 -8.76 11.21 -8.29
C PRO A 12 -8.85 12.74 -8.16
N TYR A 13 -7.71 13.42 -8.10
CA TYR A 13 -7.69 14.88 -8.17
C TYR A 13 -8.27 15.38 -9.50
N PRO A 14 -9.07 16.45 -9.49
CA PRO A 14 -9.61 17.04 -10.73
C PRO A 14 -8.52 17.35 -11.76
N GLU A 15 -7.37 17.86 -11.31
CA GLU A 15 -6.23 18.22 -12.17
C GLU A 15 -5.56 16.96 -12.78
N ALA A 16 -5.61 15.83 -12.08
CA ALA A 16 -5.13 14.54 -12.61
C ALA A 16 -6.08 14.01 -13.69
N LEU A 17 -7.40 14.12 -13.47
CA LEU A 17 -8.41 13.75 -14.48
C LEU A 17 -8.34 14.67 -15.71
N GLU A 18 -8.14 15.96 -15.51
CA GLU A 18 -7.93 16.90 -16.62
C GLU A 18 -6.69 16.52 -17.43
N THR A 19 -5.56 16.24 -16.76
CA THR A 19 -4.32 15.79 -17.41
C THR A 19 -4.57 14.51 -18.20
N TYR A 20 -5.27 13.54 -17.61
CA TYR A 20 -5.63 12.29 -18.29
C TYR A 20 -6.41 12.57 -19.57
N THR A 21 -7.48 13.37 -19.48
CA THR A 21 -8.36 13.69 -20.61
C THR A 21 -7.61 14.44 -21.72
N GLN A 22 -6.77 15.41 -21.36
CA GLN A 22 -5.99 16.17 -22.32
C GLN A 22 -4.98 15.29 -23.07
N VAL A 23 -4.25 14.44 -22.36
CA VAL A 23 -3.27 13.53 -22.96
C VAL A 23 -3.99 12.49 -23.82
N ALA A 24 -5.03 11.85 -23.31
CA ALA A 24 -5.77 10.80 -24.05
C ALA A 24 -6.42 11.34 -25.33
N SER A 25 -6.87 12.61 -25.35
CA SER A 25 -7.54 13.19 -26.50
C SER A 25 -6.59 13.81 -27.53
N LYS A 26 -5.41 14.30 -27.11
CA LYS A 26 -4.51 15.07 -27.98
C LYS A 26 -3.27 14.30 -28.42
N ILE A 27 -2.85 13.30 -27.67
CA ILE A 27 -1.63 12.52 -27.91
C ILE A 27 -2.02 11.14 -28.41
N VAL A 28 -2.16 10.99 -29.71
CA VAL A 28 -2.58 9.74 -30.39
C VAL A 28 -1.41 8.84 -30.78
N GLY A 29 -0.16 9.31 -30.59
CA GLY A 29 1.04 8.56 -30.96
C GLY A 29 1.34 7.41 -30.00
N ASN A 30 1.79 6.27 -30.56
CA ASN A 30 2.40 5.21 -29.75
C ASN A 30 3.87 5.59 -29.50
N PRO A 31 4.39 5.56 -28.25
CA PRO A 31 5.79 5.87 -27.94
C PRO A 31 6.81 5.07 -28.77
N SER A 32 6.47 3.86 -29.20
CA SER A 32 7.34 3.02 -30.02
C SER A 32 7.36 3.41 -31.53
N SER A 33 6.55 4.40 -31.95
CA SER A 33 6.49 4.84 -33.35
C SER A 33 7.58 5.85 -33.67
N LEU A 34 8.29 5.69 -34.81
CA LEU A 34 9.42 6.53 -35.22
C LEU A 34 9.02 7.92 -35.78
N HIS A 35 7.74 8.22 -35.91
CA HIS A 35 7.28 9.51 -36.40
C HIS A 35 7.03 10.50 -35.25
N ARG A 36 6.91 11.80 -35.57
CA ARG A 36 6.81 12.89 -34.58
C ARG A 36 5.66 12.73 -33.55
N LEU A 37 4.58 12.00 -33.86
CA LEU A 37 3.51 11.73 -32.90
C LEU A 37 3.95 10.72 -31.84
N GLY A 38 4.77 9.73 -32.23
CA GLY A 38 5.45 8.84 -31.29
C GLY A 38 6.40 9.62 -30.38
N ASP A 39 7.24 10.50 -30.95
CA ASP A 39 8.13 11.37 -30.17
C ASP A 39 7.38 12.22 -29.13
N GLN A 40 6.19 12.73 -29.47
CA GLN A 40 5.38 13.49 -28.50
C GLN A 40 4.93 12.64 -27.33
N ALA A 41 4.49 11.40 -27.60
CA ALA A 41 4.08 10.47 -26.57
C ALA A 41 5.27 10.06 -25.68
N THR A 42 6.43 9.78 -26.29
CA THR A 42 7.68 9.46 -25.56
C THR A 42 8.11 10.60 -24.64
N ARG A 43 8.09 11.85 -25.12
CA ARG A 43 8.44 13.02 -24.28
C ARG A 43 7.54 13.15 -23.04
N ILE A 44 6.25 12.88 -23.17
CA ILE A 44 5.32 12.92 -22.03
C ILE A 44 5.62 11.78 -21.06
N LEU A 45 5.86 10.58 -21.59
CA LEU A 45 6.21 9.40 -20.80
C LEU A 45 7.50 9.65 -19.98
N ASP A 46 8.56 10.14 -20.66
CA ASP A 46 9.85 10.41 -20.02
C ASP A 46 9.77 11.56 -19.00
N ALA A 47 9.06 12.65 -19.32
CA ALA A 47 8.84 13.74 -18.38
C ALA A 47 8.06 13.28 -17.14
N SER A 48 7.05 12.43 -17.32
CA SER A 48 6.29 11.85 -16.21
C SER A 48 7.14 10.93 -15.34
N ARG A 49 7.99 10.11 -15.96
CA ARG A 49 8.94 9.22 -15.29
C ARG A 49 9.97 10.03 -14.48
N GLN A 50 10.54 11.04 -15.07
CA GLN A 50 11.47 11.95 -14.40
C GLN A 50 10.83 12.64 -13.20
N GLN A 51 9.61 13.19 -13.37
CA GLN A 51 8.88 13.84 -12.28
C GLN A 51 8.62 12.90 -11.10
N ILE A 52 8.21 11.66 -11.38
CA ILE A 52 8.00 10.66 -10.33
C ILE A 52 9.32 10.34 -9.61
N ALA A 53 10.38 10.14 -10.37
CA ALA A 53 11.71 9.86 -9.83
C ALA A 53 12.20 10.99 -8.89
N ASP A 54 12.10 12.23 -9.34
CA ASP A 54 12.49 13.41 -8.56
C ASP A 54 11.71 13.52 -7.25
N LEU A 55 10.39 13.27 -7.30
CA LEU A 55 9.50 13.33 -6.14
C LEU A 55 9.82 12.29 -5.07
N ILE A 56 10.36 11.13 -5.45
CA ILE A 56 10.75 10.08 -4.50
C ILE A 56 12.27 10.02 -4.26
N GLY A 57 13.03 10.98 -4.80
CA GLY A 57 14.49 11.08 -4.63
C GLY A 57 15.27 9.95 -5.28
N LYS A 58 14.82 9.46 -6.45
CA LYS A 58 15.44 8.37 -7.22
C LYS A 58 15.73 8.82 -8.67
N LYS A 59 16.38 7.95 -9.45
CA LYS A 59 16.68 8.24 -10.85
C LYS A 59 15.54 7.77 -11.76
N SER A 60 15.34 8.44 -12.90
CA SER A 60 14.30 8.07 -13.85
C SER A 60 14.48 6.68 -14.46
N ASP A 61 15.72 6.21 -14.59
CA ASP A 61 16.03 4.86 -15.06
C ASP A 61 15.73 3.75 -14.03
N GLU A 62 15.36 4.13 -12.80
CA GLU A 62 14.94 3.22 -11.73
C GLU A 62 13.42 3.08 -11.60
N ILE A 63 12.64 3.82 -12.42
CA ILE A 63 11.18 3.80 -12.38
C ILE A 63 10.63 3.00 -13.56
N PHE A 64 9.71 2.05 -13.27
CA PHE A 64 9.06 1.19 -14.25
C PHE A 64 7.55 1.20 -14.04
N PHE A 65 6.77 1.45 -15.08
CA PHE A 65 5.32 1.54 -14.97
C PHE A 65 4.64 0.17 -15.02
N THR A 66 3.59 0.04 -14.21
CA THR A 66 2.74 -1.16 -14.10
C THR A 66 1.28 -0.75 -14.15
N SER A 67 0.35 -1.71 -14.12
CA SER A 67 -1.09 -1.44 -14.01
C SER A 67 -1.56 -1.15 -12.57
N GLY A 68 -0.70 -1.33 -11.58
CA GLY A 68 -1.02 -1.09 -10.17
C GLY A 68 -0.11 -1.86 -9.22
N GLY A 69 -0.37 -1.74 -7.92
CA GLY A 69 0.42 -2.38 -6.87
C GLY A 69 0.46 -3.91 -7.00
N THR A 70 -0.67 -4.53 -7.27
CA THR A 70 -0.74 -6.01 -7.41
C THR A 70 0.18 -6.53 -8.51
N GLU A 71 0.24 -5.87 -9.68
CA GLU A 71 1.19 -6.25 -10.72
C GLU A 71 2.63 -6.04 -10.25
N GLY A 72 2.92 -4.88 -9.62
CA GLY A 72 4.25 -4.56 -9.10
C GLY A 72 4.76 -5.59 -8.10
N ASP A 73 3.94 -5.93 -7.09
CA ASP A 73 4.30 -6.94 -6.08
C ASP A 73 4.51 -8.32 -6.69
N ASN A 74 3.61 -8.76 -7.57
CA ASN A 74 3.76 -10.03 -8.27
C ASN A 74 5.06 -10.06 -9.09
N TRP A 75 5.35 -8.96 -9.78
CA TRP A 75 6.54 -8.87 -10.60
C TRP A 75 7.81 -8.91 -9.73
N VAL A 76 7.88 -8.13 -8.65
CA VAL A 76 9.07 -8.13 -7.78
C VAL A 76 9.24 -9.49 -7.10
N ILE A 77 8.20 -10.02 -6.45
CA ILE A 77 8.32 -11.29 -5.71
C ILE A 77 8.73 -12.44 -6.63
N LYS A 78 8.03 -12.61 -7.74
CA LYS A 78 8.29 -13.70 -8.69
C LYS A 78 9.56 -13.45 -9.50
N GLY A 79 9.74 -12.23 -10.01
CA GLY A 79 10.86 -11.88 -10.88
C GLY A 79 12.19 -11.94 -10.16
N VAL A 80 12.30 -11.48 -8.91
CA VAL A 80 13.51 -11.62 -8.10
C VAL A 80 13.79 -13.07 -7.76
N ALA A 81 12.76 -13.84 -7.38
CA ALA A 81 12.92 -15.26 -7.05
C ALA A 81 13.50 -16.04 -8.24
N PHE A 82 12.97 -15.85 -9.46
CA PHE A 82 13.48 -16.54 -10.64
C PHE A 82 14.86 -16.03 -11.07
N GLU A 83 15.11 -14.71 -11.04
CA GLU A 83 16.41 -14.12 -11.38
C GLU A 83 17.53 -14.68 -10.49
N LYS A 84 17.22 -14.95 -9.23
CA LYS A 84 18.18 -15.41 -8.24
C LYS A 84 18.14 -16.91 -7.95
N ALA A 85 17.32 -17.69 -8.63
CA ALA A 85 17.11 -19.11 -8.36
C ALA A 85 18.40 -19.95 -8.34
N GLN A 86 19.44 -19.54 -9.08
CA GLN A 86 20.76 -20.20 -9.08
C GLN A 86 21.58 -19.92 -7.81
N PHE A 87 21.29 -18.85 -7.08
CA PHE A 87 21.99 -18.45 -5.85
C PHE A 87 21.30 -18.92 -4.58
N GLY A 88 20.01 -19.21 -4.67
CA GLY A 88 19.19 -19.71 -3.57
C GLY A 88 17.70 -19.67 -3.90
N LYS A 89 16.94 -20.43 -3.15
CA LYS A 89 15.49 -20.54 -3.34
C LYS A 89 14.70 -20.20 -2.07
N HIS A 90 15.33 -19.52 -1.13
CA HIS A 90 14.66 -19.10 0.11
C HIS A 90 14.26 -17.62 0.03
N ILE A 91 13.02 -17.32 0.39
CA ILE A 91 12.47 -15.97 0.50
C ILE A 91 11.76 -15.78 1.83
N ILE A 92 11.78 -14.56 2.35
CA ILE A 92 11.11 -14.20 3.61
C ILE A 92 10.11 -13.07 3.32
N VAL A 93 8.86 -13.21 3.78
CA VAL A 93 7.84 -12.18 3.69
C VAL A 93 7.21 -11.93 5.06
N SER A 94 6.70 -10.73 5.34
CA SER A 94 6.09 -10.48 6.63
C SER A 94 4.71 -11.15 6.78
N ALA A 95 4.32 -11.44 8.01
CA ALA A 95 3.02 -12.04 8.33
C ALA A 95 1.84 -11.12 7.98
N ILE A 96 2.08 -9.83 7.78
CA ILE A 96 1.05 -8.81 7.57
C ILE A 96 1.01 -8.22 6.16
N GLU A 97 1.71 -8.85 5.20
CA GLU A 97 1.73 -8.41 3.81
C GLU A 97 0.35 -8.37 3.15
N HIS A 98 0.23 -7.52 2.13
CA HIS A 98 -0.93 -7.53 1.24
C HIS A 98 -1.05 -8.89 0.52
N PRO A 99 -2.28 -9.35 0.18
CA PRO A 99 -2.47 -10.60 -0.57
C PRO A 99 -1.62 -10.71 -1.84
N ALA A 100 -1.34 -9.61 -2.55
CA ALA A 100 -0.50 -9.61 -3.74
C ALA A 100 0.93 -10.14 -3.48
N VAL A 101 1.50 -9.86 -2.31
CA VAL A 101 2.80 -10.38 -1.87
C VAL A 101 2.65 -11.81 -1.34
N LYS A 102 1.71 -12.05 -0.40
CA LYS A 102 1.51 -13.36 0.22
C LYS A 102 1.19 -14.45 -0.79
N GLU A 103 0.20 -14.22 -1.66
CA GLU A 103 -0.22 -15.21 -2.64
C GLU A 103 0.88 -15.46 -3.69
N SER A 104 1.66 -14.43 -4.06
CA SER A 104 2.83 -14.59 -4.93
C SER A 104 3.91 -15.45 -4.27
N ALA A 105 4.18 -15.24 -2.97
CA ALA A 105 5.13 -16.04 -2.21
C ALA A 105 4.64 -17.49 -2.06
N PHE A 106 3.36 -17.70 -1.73
CA PHE A 106 2.81 -19.05 -1.64
C PHE A 106 2.78 -19.78 -2.99
N TRP A 107 2.54 -19.05 -4.09
CA TRP A 107 2.65 -19.62 -5.42
C TRP A 107 4.09 -20.10 -5.70
N LEU A 108 5.11 -19.37 -5.26
CA LEU A 108 6.51 -19.77 -5.41
C LEU A 108 6.85 -21.09 -4.67
N LYS A 109 6.15 -21.42 -3.56
CA LYS A 109 6.27 -22.74 -2.93
C LYS A 109 5.94 -23.87 -3.91
N SER A 110 4.90 -23.70 -4.73
CA SER A 110 4.53 -24.68 -5.76
C SER A 110 5.57 -24.79 -6.89
N GLN A 111 6.47 -23.78 -7.00
CA GLN A 111 7.58 -23.73 -7.96
C GLN A 111 8.92 -24.22 -7.35
N GLY A 112 8.89 -24.80 -6.15
CA GLY A 112 10.06 -25.34 -5.48
C GLY A 112 10.93 -24.31 -4.75
N PHE A 113 10.34 -23.17 -4.36
CA PHE A 113 10.98 -22.21 -3.45
C PHE A 113 10.55 -22.48 -2.00
N GLU A 114 11.42 -22.13 -1.07
CA GLU A 114 11.09 -22.12 0.36
C GLU A 114 10.68 -20.70 0.77
N VAL A 115 9.62 -20.61 1.56
CA VAL A 115 9.06 -19.33 2.00
C VAL A 115 8.87 -19.35 3.50
N ASP A 116 9.58 -18.48 4.19
CA ASP A 116 9.38 -18.22 5.60
C ASP A 116 8.56 -16.95 5.82
N ILE A 117 7.77 -16.97 6.89
CA ILE A 117 6.93 -15.83 7.29
C ILE A 117 7.53 -15.24 8.56
N VAL A 118 8.04 -14.00 8.49
CA VAL A 118 8.51 -13.32 9.69
C VAL A 118 7.32 -12.84 10.53
N PRO A 119 7.27 -13.17 11.84
CA PRO A 119 6.18 -12.76 12.72
C PRO A 119 6.18 -11.25 12.98
N VAL A 120 5.08 -10.79 13.58
CA VAL A 120 4.92 -9.44 14.11
C VAL A 120 4.58 -9.50 15.59
N ASP A 121 4.83 -8.38 16.28
CA ASP A 121 4.42 -8.22 17.68
C ASP A 121 2.90 -7.95 17.83
N GLU A 122 2.44 -7.75 19.06
CA GLU A 122 1.04 -7.48 19.40
C GLU A 122 0.51 -6.14 18.82
N LYS A 123 1.41 -5.26 18.36
CA LYS A 123 1.09 -3.99 17.71
C LYS A 123 1.21 -4.05 16.18
N GLY A 124 1.58 -5.21 15.63
CA GLY A 124 1.72 -5.42 14.20
C GLY A 124 3.00 -4.81 13.61
N PHE A 125 4.09 -4.75 14.37
CA PHE A 125 5.42 -4.44 13.87
C PHE A 125 6.20 -5.73 13.63
N VAL A 126 6.91 -5.81 12.51
CA VAL A 126 7.79 -6.95 12.21
C VAL A 126 8.85 -7.12 13.29
N ASP A 127 8.99 -8.34 13.78
CA ASP A 127 10.05 -8.72 14.70
C ASP A 127 11.39 -8.85 13.94
N VAL A 128 12.26 -7.85 14.13
CA VAL A 128 13.56 -7.77 13.43
C VAL A 128 14.53 -8.85 13.92
N GLU A 129 14.44 -9.27 15.18
CA GLU A 129 15.29 -10.35 15.73
C GLU A 129 14.87 -11.71 15.16
N ALA A 130 13.56 -11.95 15.07
CA ALA A 130 13.04 -13.12 14.37
C ALA A 130 13.42 -13.12 12.90
N LEU A 131 13.35 -11.96 12.20
CA LEU A 131 13.82 -11.83 10.82
C LEU A 131 15.31 -12.21 10.70
N ALA A 132 16.15 -11.71 11.59
CA ALA A 132 17.58 -12.04 11.60
C ALA A 132 17.83 -13.55 11.73
N SER A 133 17.03 -14.21 12.57
CA SER A 133 17.12 -15.66 12.81
C SER A 133 16.65 -16.51 11.62
N LEU A 134 15.76 -15.98 10.78
CA LEU A 134 15.26 -16.65 9.57
C LEU A 134 16.21 -16.53 8.36
N ILE A 135 17.15 -15.57 8.38
CA ILE A 135 18.09 -15.37 7.27
C ILE A 135 19.06 -16.54 7.19
N ARG A 136 19.12 -17.15 6.01
CA ARG A 136 20.00 -18.29 5.67
C ARG A 136 20.98 -17.89 4.55
N SER A 137 21.96 -18.76 4.29
CA SER A 137 22.93 -18.56 3.22
C SER A 137 22.32 -18.57 1.81
N ASP A 138 21.15 -19.23 1.65
CA ASP A 138 20.40 -19.31 0.39
C ASP A 138 19.18 -18.35 0.35
N THR A 139 19.07 -17.40 1.30
CA THR A 139 18.06 -16.35 1.28
C THR A 139 18.33 -15.35 0.16
N THR A 140 17.37 -15.14 -0.72
CA THR A 140 17.51 -14.26 -1.90
C THR A 140 16.63 -13.03 -1.88
N LEU A 141 15.53 -13.04 -1.10
CA LEU A 141 14.56 -11.95 -1.01
C LEU A 141 14.00 -11.83 0.40
N VAL A 142 13.93 -10.59 0.87
CA VAL A 142 13.11 -10.17 2.03
C VAL A 142 12.10 -9.16 1.54
N SER A 143 10.82 -9.35 1.87
CA SER A 143 9.74 -8.41 1.52
C SER A 143 8.96 -8.02 2.76
N VAL A 144 8.89 -6.70 3.03
CA VAL A 144 8.14 -6.13 4.16
C VAL A 144 7.44 -4.86 3.69
N MET A 145 6.12 -4.79 3.88
CA MET A 145 5.38 -3.58 3.54
C MET A 145 5.79 -2.38 4.40
N ALA A 146 5.67 -1.17 3.87
CA ALA A 146 6.03 0.05 4.61
C ALA A 146 5.00 0.43 5.67
N VAL A 147 3.72 0.38 5.29
CA VAL A 147 2.58 0.71 6.15
C VAL A 147 1.51 -0.37 5.97
N ASN A 148 1.08 -0.95 7.08
CA ASN A 148 0.02 -1.94 6.99
C ASN A 148 -1.33 -1.29 6.65
N ASN A 149 -1.99 -1.80 5.62
CA ASN A 149 -3.24 -1.25 5.09
C ASN A 149 -4.46 -1.49 5.98
N GLU A 150 -4.37 -2.43 6.93
CA GLU A 150 -5.47 -2.77 7.85
C GLU A 150 -5.43 -1.91 9.11
N ILE A 151 -4.30 -1.85 9.82
CA ILE A 151 -4.18 -1.18 11.12
C ILE A 151 -3.34 0.11 11.08
N GLY A 152 -2.53 0.31 10.03
CA GLY A 152 -1.72 1.51 9.86
C GLY A 152 -0.36 1.47 10.56
N SER A 153 0.12 0.32 11.08
CA SER A 153 1.48 0.22 11.64
C SER A 153 2.53 0.53 10.57
N ILE A 154 3.48 1.41 10.91
CA ILE A 154 4.62 1.80 10.06
C ILE A 154 5.76 0.86 10.37
N GLN A 155 6.16 0.03 9.42
CA GLN A 155 7.13 -1.04 9.64
C GLN A 155 8.56 -0.51 9.85
N PRO A 156 9.41 -1.24 10.58
CA PRO A 156 10.76 -0.82 10.96
C PRO A 156 11.76 -0.98 9.79
N ILE A 157 11.46 -0.36 8.62
CA ILE A 157 12.25 -0.50 7.39
C ILE A 157 13.70 -0.07 7.59
N GLN A 158 13.95 0.96 8.43
CA GLN A 158 15.31 1.40 8.73
C GLN A 158 16.11 0.31 9.47
N ALA A 159 15.54 -0.31 10.52
CA ALA A 159 16.21 -1.38 11.26
C ALA A 159 16.44 -2.62 10.38
N ILE A 160 15.47 -2.96 9.50
CA ILE A 160 15.64 -4.04 8.53
C ILE A 160 16.74 -3.68 7.51
N SER A 161 16.83 -2.43 7.09
CA SER A 161 17.90 -1.95 6.20
C SER A 161 19.28 -2.11 6.83
N GLU A 162 19.41 -1.79 8.11
CA GLU A 162 20.65 -1.97 8.88
C GLU A 162 21.00 -3.46 9.02
N LEU A 163 20.02 -4.33 9.34
CA LEU A 163 20.20 -5.78 9.39
C LEU A 163 20.71 -6.38 8.06
N LEU A 164 20.24 -5.81 6.94
CA LEU A 164 20.60 -6.30 5.60
C LEU A 164 21.80 -5.58 4.98
N ALA A 165 22.44 -4.62 5.66
CA ALA A 165 23.49 -3.77 5.09
C ALA A 165 24.71 -4.57 4.61
N ASP A 166 25.10 -5.59 5.35
CA ASP A 166 26.22 -6.50 5.04
C ASP A 166 25.82 -7.73 4.19
N LYS A 167 24.56 -7.80 3.72
CA LYS A 167 23.99 -8.91 2.95
C LYS A 167 23.52 -8.48 1.56
N PRO A 168 24.43 -8.02 0.66
CA PRO A 168 24.05 -7.43 -0.64
C PRO A 168 23.43 -8.45 -1.62
N THR A 169 23.62 -9.75 -1.37
CA THR A 169 23.01 -10.83 -2.14
C THR A 169 21.50 -10.98 -1.91
N ILE A 170 21.02 -10.57 -0.74
CA ILE A 170 19.59 -10.55 -0.44
C ILE A 170 18.96 -9.31 -1.04
N SER A 171 17.95 -9.47 -1.88
CA SER A 171 17.12 -8.36 -2.36
C SER A 171 16.16 -7.91 -1.26
N PHE A 172 16.00 -6.60 -1.10
CA PHE A 172 15.03 -6.04 -0.17
C PHE A 172 13.92 -5.32 -0.94
N HIS A 173 12.69 -5.83 -0.80
CA HIS A 173 11.46 -5.27 -1.36
C HIS A 173 10.59 -4.62 -0.30
N VAL A 174 10.02 -3.47 -0.63
CA VAL A 174 9.06 -2.75 0.20
C VAL A 174 7.77 -2.50 -0.59
N ASP A 175 6.66 -3.12 -0.19
CA ASP A 175 5.33 -2.67 -0.63
C ASP A 175 5.04 -1.30 0.03
N ALA A 176 5.15 -0.23 -0.75
CA ALA A 176 4.96 1.15 -0.29
C ALA A 176 3.62 1.76 -0.74
N VAL A 177 2.67 0.92 -1.14
CA VAL A 177 1.35 1.33 -1.66
C VAL A 177 0.59 2.21 -0.66
N GLN A 178 0.68 1.94 0.63
CA GLN A 178 0.03 2.75 1.67
C GLN A 178 0.94 3.83 2.29
N ALA A 179 2.19 3.97 1.82
CA ALA A 179 3.16 4.89 2.39
C ALA A 179 3.38 6.16 1.54
N LEU A 180 3.39 6.01 0.20
CA LEU A 180 3.69 7.11 -0.72
C LEU A 180 2.68 8.25 -0.59
N ALA A 181 3.21 9.47 -0.38
CA ALA A 181 2.45 10.68 -0.14
C ALA A 181 1.52 10.62 1.10
N LYS A 182 1.81 9.74 2.07
CA LYS A 182 1.10 9.58 3.33
C LYS A 182 2.03 9.71 4.55
N ILE A 183 3.29 9.29 4.40
CA ILE A 183 4.36 9.47 5.37
C ILE A 183 5.64 9.90 4.64
N PRO A 184 6.63 10.49 5.35
CA PRO A 184 7.90 10.90 4.75
C PRO A 184 8.64 9.73 4.07
N THR A 185 9.16 9.98 2.87
CA THR A 185 9.73 8.95 1.98
C THR A 185 10.95 8.27 2.58
N GLU A 186 11.78 9.00 3.35
CA GLU A 186 12.96 8.48 4.03
C GLU A 186 12.66 7.39 5.06
N LYS A 187 11.42 7.29 5.55
CA LYS A 187 11.01 6.24 6.50
C LYS A 187 10.91 4.86 5.87
N TYR A 188 10.72 4.77 4.55
CA TYR A 188 10.48 3.49 3.90
C TYR A 188 11.28 3.26 2.62
N LEU A 189 11.88 4.28 2.01
CA LEU A 189 12.67 4.16 0.78
C LEU A 189 14.15 4.49 1.06
N THR A 190 14.71 3.76 2.04
CA THR A 190 16.12 3.89 2.45
C THR A 190 17.07 3.50 1.31
N GLU A 191 18.36 3.84 1.45
CA GLU A 191 19.38 3.44 0.47
C GLU A 191 19.52 1.92 0.31
N ARG A 192 19.11 1.13 1.30
CA ARG A 192 19.21 -0.34 1.26
C ARG A 192 18.07 -0.99 0.49
N VAL A 193 16.95 -0.30 0.32
CA VAL A 193 15.81 -0.82 -0.43
C VAL A 193 16.19 -0.99 -1.89
N ASP A 194 16.00 -2.19 -2.43
CA ASP A 194 16.33 -2.53 -3.80
C ASP A 194 15.12 -2.41 -4.74
N PHE A 195 13.92 -2.67 -4.20
CA PHE A 195 12.65 -2.64 -4.93
C PHE A 195 11.56 -2.01 -4.07
N ALA A 196 10.71 -1.20 -4.68
CA ALA A 196 9.50 -0.72 -4.00
C ALA A 196 8.32 -0.65 -4.96
N THR A 197 7.13 -0.98 -4.46
CA THR A 197 5.89 -1.02 -5.26
C THR A 197 4.94 0.11 -4.85
N PHE A 198 4.28 0.72 -5.86
CA PHE A 198 3.37 1.86 -5.69
C PHE A 198 2.12 1.73 -6.54
N SER A 199 1.01 2.32 -6.10
CA SER A 199 -0.26 2.30 -6.80
C SER A 199 -0.92 3.67 -6.84
N SER A 200 -1.20 4.17 -8.03
CA SER A 200 -1.65 5.54 -8.29
C SER A 200 -2.93 5.92 -7.54
N HIS A 201 -3.90 5.01 -7.50
CA HIS A 201 -5.20 5.27 -6.88
C HIS A 201 -5.17 5.40 -5.34
N LYS A 202 -4.03 5.23 -4.71
CA LYS A 202 -3.87 5.43 -3.25
C LYS A 202 -3.43 6.86 -2.91
N PHE A 203 -2.98 7.63 -3.90
CA PHE A 203 -2.59 9.04 -3.75
C PHE A 203 -3.29 9.94 -4.79
N HIS A 204 -4.59 9.73 -4.99
CA HIS A 204 -5.47 10.54 -5.85
C HIS A 204 -5.14 10.53 -7.35
N GLY A 205 -4.42 9.52 -7.81
CA GLY A 205 -4.25 9.27 -9.24
C GLY A 205 -5.34 8.36 -9.79
N VAL A 206 -5.27 8.09 -11.10
CA VAL A 206 -6.21 7.23 -11.79
C VAL A 206 -5.95 5.75 -11.46
N ARG A 207 -7.01 4.94 -11.52
CA ARG A 207 -6.90 3.47 -11.43
C ARG A 207 -6.24 2.91 -12.69
N GLY A 208 -5.67 1.71 -12.59
CA GLY A 208 -5.03 1.03 -13.72
C GLY A 208 -3.62 1.54 -14.02
N VAL A 209 -2.98 2.25 -13.08
CA VAL A 209 -1.57 2.66 -13.14
C VAL A 209 -0.92 2.45 -11.78
N GLY A 210 0.29 1.92 -11.81
CA GLY A 210 1.23 1.88 -10.71
C GLY A 210 2.65 2.01 -11.24
N PHE A 211 3.61 1.89 -10.37
CA PHE A 211 5.02 1.82 -10.77
C PHE A 211 5.84 1.06 -9.73
N VAL A 212 6.96 0.55 -10.17
CA VAL A 212 7.97 -0.12 -9.35
C VAL A 212 9.27 0.69 -9.42
N TYR A 213 9.86 0.94 -8.27
CA TYR A 213 11.26 1.34 -8.16
C TYR A 213 12.14 0.10 -8.21
N ILE A 214 13.10 0.09 -9.09
CA ILE A 214 14.16 -0.94 -9.21
C ILE A 214 15.49 -0.22 -9.10
N LYS A 215 16.23 -0.44 -8.02
CA LYS A 215 17.53 0.20 -7.78
C LYS A 215 18.52 -0.11 -8.90
N SER A 216 19.25 0.90 -9.36
CA SER A 216 20.29 0.75 -10.39
C SER A 216 21.23 -0.41 -10.08
N GLY A 217 21.50 -1.25 -11.09
CA GLY A 217 22.33 -2.45 -10.96
C GLY A 217 21.61 -3.70 -10.44
N LYS A 218 20.36 -3.59 -9.99
CA LYS A 218 19.53 -4.76 -9.65
C LYS A 218 18.83 -5.30 -10.90
N LYS A 219 18.75 -6.63 -10.98
CA LYS A 219 18.06 -7.34 -12.07
C LYS A 219 16.82 -8.05 -11.56
N ILE A 220 15.87 -8.19 -12.44
CA ILE A 220 14.60 -8.85 -12.18
C ILE A 220 14.10 -9.50 -13.48
N THR A 221 13.64 -10.74 -13.40
CA THR A 221 13.02 -11.40 -14.56
C THR A 221 11.70 -10.71 -14.92
N PRO A 222 11.46 -10.36 -16.20
CA PRO A 222 10.21 -9.75 -16.65
C PRO A 222 9.01 -10.65 -16.34
N LEU A 223 7.90 -10.04 -15.86
CA LEU A 223 6.63 -10.73 -15.70
C LEU A 223 5.88 -10.80 -17.05
N LEU A 224 5.93 -9.71 -17.82
CA LEU A 224 5.29 -9.58 -19.12
C LEU A 224 6.37 -9.42 -20.20
N THR A 225 6.50 -10.42 -21.07
CA THR A 225 7.42 -10.41 -22.19
C THR A 225 6.69 -9.99 -23.48
N GLY A 226 7.41 -9.37 -24.45
CA GLY A 226 6.80 -8.92 -25.71
C GLY A 226 7.64 -7.88 -26.46
N GLY A 227 7.09 -6.71 -26.71
CA GLY A 227 7.62 -5.70 -27.64
C GLY A 227 8.75 -4.78 -27.10
N GLY A 228 9.34 -5.08 -25.95
CA GLY A 228 10.51 -4.34 -25.43
C GLY A 228 10.18 -3.06 -24.65
N GLN A 229 8.91 -2.74 -24.41
CA GLN A 229 8.54 -1.58 -23.60
C GLN A 229 9.12 -1.67 -22.18
N GLU A 230 9.21 -0.52 -21.51
CA GLU A 230 9.85 -0.42 -20.20
C GLU A 230 11.25 -1.07 -20.19
N ARG A 231 12.02 -0.86 -21.27
CA ARG A 231 13.40 -1.35 -21.42
C ARG A 231 13.51 -2.87 -21.29
N ASP A 232 12.61 -3.61 -21.94
CA ASP A 232 12.47 -5.07 -21.93
C ASP A 232 12.00 -5.68 -20.58
N TYR A 233 11.72 -4.84 -19.58
CA TYR A 233 11.31 -5.29 -18.26
C TYR A 233 9.80 -5.50 -18.12
N ARG A 234 8.99 -4.71 -18.87
CA ARG A 234 7.53 -4.86 -18.81
C ARG A 234 6.87 -4.48 -20.14
N SER A 235 6.63 -5.45 -20.96
CA SER A 235 6.10 -5.27 -22.30
C SER A 235 4.60 -5.06 -22.29
N THR A 236 4.18 -3.91 -22.79
CA THR A 236 2.79 -3.55 -23.18
C THR A 236 2.84 -2.15 -23.80
N THR A 237 1.85 -1.78 -24.62
CA THR A 237 1.67 -0.38 -25.01
C THR A 237 1.46 0.48 -23.76
N GLU A 238 2.25 1.52 -23.61
CA GLU A 238 2.26 2.35 -22.41
C GLU A 238 0.98 3.18 -22.27
N ASN A 239 0.40 3.22 -21.08
CA ASN A 239 -0.74 4.05 -20.73
C ASN A 239 -0.29 5.50 -20.49
N VAL A 240 0.14 6.19 -21.56
CA VAL A 240 0.74 7.54 -21.48
C VAL A 240 -0.16 8.52 -20.73
N ALA A 241 -1.45 8.50 -21.00
CA ALA A 241 -2.41 9.39 -20.33
C ALA A 241 -2.53 9.10 -18.83
N GLY A 242 -2.63 7.83 -18.48
CA GLY A 242 -2.69 7.38 -17.09
C GLY A 242 -1.40 7.67 -16.33
N ILE A 243 -0.25 7.50 -16.98
CA ILE A 243 1.07 7.78 -16.40
C ILE A 243 1.24 9.27 -16.15
N ALA A 244 0.89 10.14 -17.11
CA ALA A 244 0.93 11.60 -16.95
C ALA A 244 0.00 12.07 -15.81
N ALA A 245 -1.21 11.53 -15.73
CA ALA A 245 -2.14 11.81 -14.64
C ALA A 245 -1.59 11.35 -13.29
N THR A 246 -0.89 10.20 -13.25
CA THR A 246 -0.25 9.66 -12.04
C THR A 246 0.88 10.58 -11.55
N ALA A 247 1.74 11.05 -12.45
CA ALA A 247 2.81 12.00 -12.11
C ALA A 247 2.24 13.33 -11.58
N LYS A 248 1.15 13.83 -12.20
CA LYS A 248 0.42 15.02 -11.74
C LYS A 248 -0.16 14.81 -10.33
N ALA A 249 -0.84 13.69 -10.10
CA ALA A 249 -1.43 13.37 -8.80
C ALA A 249 -0.37 13.25 -7.70
N LEU A 250 0.73 12.54 -7.99
CA LEU A 250 1.83 12.37 -7.03
C LEU A 250 2.42 13.72 -6.62
N ARG A 251 2.69 14.61 -7.58
CA ARG A 251 3.21 15.95 -7.28
C ARG A 251 2.28 16.71 -6.34
N LEU A 252 0.98 16.76 -6.65
CA LEU A 252 0.01 17.45 -5.81
C LEU A 252 -0.13 16.84 -4.41
N ALA A 253 -0.03 15.52 -4.30
CA ALA A 253 -0.10 14.83 -3.02
C ALA A 253 1.16 15.08 -2.18
N MET A 254 2.35 15.07 -2.79
CA MET A 254 3.62 15.35 -2.11
C MET A 254 3.70 16.81 -1.63
N GLU A 255 3.23 17.78 -2.43
CA GLU A 255 3.14 19.19 -2.03
C GLU A 255 2.26 19.40 -0.79
N LYS A 256 1.33 18.49 -0.52
CA LYS A 256 0.38 18.55 0.60
C LYS A 256 0.72 17.62 1.77
N LEU A 257 1.85 16.91 1.73
CA LEU A 257 2.18 15.85 2.68
C LEU A 257 2.15 16.31 4.15
N ASP A 258 2.73 17.46 4.45
CA ASP A 258 2.76 17.98 5.83
C ASP A 258 1.36 18.33 6.34
N ILE A 259 0.55 18.97 5.48
CA ILE A 259 -0.85 19.28 5.82
C ILE A 259 -1.66 17.99 5.98
N PHE A 260 -1.44 17.00 5.10
CA PHE A 260 -2.07 15.69 5.19
C PHE A 260 -1.75 15.01 6.52
N THR A 261 -0.48 14.93 6.87
CA THR A 261 -0.01 14.28 8.10
C THR A 261 -0.59 14.95 9.35
N SER A 262 -0.55 16.28 9.41
CA SER A 262 -1.07 17.05 10.52
C SER A 262 -2.60 16.93 10.66
N LYS A 263 -3.33 17.17 9.58
CA LYS A 263 -4.81 17.19 9.60
C LYS A 263 -5.39 15.81 9.87
N THR A 264 -4.91 14.77 9.18
CA THR A 264 -5.40 13.41 9.39
C THR A 264 -5.00 12.86 10.76
N GLY A 265 -3.80 13.18 11.24
CA GLY A 265 -3.35 12.83 12.59
C GLY A 265 -4.22 13.45 13.68
N GLN A 266 -4.59 14.72 13.54
CA GLN A 266 -5.50 15.39 14.48
C GLN A 266 -6.88 14.73 14.50
N MET A 267 -7.48 14.49 13.32
CA MET A 267 -8.78 13.81 13.21
C MET A 267 -8.72 12.39 13.80
N LYS A 268 -7.67 11.63 13.49
CA LYS A 268 -7.45 10.29 14.05
C LYS A 268 -7.37 10.32 15.57
N SER A 269 -6.61 11.25 16.15
CA SER A 269 -6.45 11.38 17.60
C SER A 269 -7.79 11.66 18.30
N VAL A 270 -8.61 12.57 17.76
CA VAL A 270 -9.94 12.87 18.29
C VAL A 270 -10.85 11.64 18.25
N ILE A 271 -10.90 10.94 17.11
CA ILE A 271 -11.72 9.72 16.98
C ILE A 271 -11.21 8.64 17.95
N ARG A 272 -9.89 8.40 17.99
CA ARG A 272 -9.29 7.39 18.86
C ARG A 272 -9.60 7.66 20.33
N GLN A 273 -9.44 8.89 20.79
CA GLN A 273 -9.74 9.26 22.17
C GLN A 273 -11.20 8.99 22.53
N ALA A 274 -12.13 9.38 21.65
CA ALA A 274 -13.55 9.12 21.87
C ALA A 274 -13.88 7.61 21.88
N LEU A 275 -13.20 6.78 21.08
CA LEU A 275 -13.40 5.32 21.10
C LEU A 275 -12.99 4.69 22.42
N LEU A 276 -11.94 5.22 23.08
CA LEU A 276 -11.44 4.69 24.36
C LEU A 276 -12.40 4.92 25.53
N ASP A 277 -13.37 5.82 25.40
CA ASP A 277 -14.41 6.04 26.41
C ASP A 277 -15.47 4.92 26.45
N TYR A 278 -15.47 4.02 25.47
CA TYR A 278 -16.44 2.92 25.38
C TYR A 278 -15.80 1.60 25.84
N PRO A 279 -16.30 0.95 26.93
CA PRO A 279 -15.66 -0.24 27.51
C PRO A 279 -15.72 -1.48 26.62
N ASP A 280 -16.63 -1.54 25.65
CA ASP A 280 -16.80 -2.65 24.73
C ASP A 280 -16.16 -2.39 23.36
N ILE A 281 -15.40 -1.31 23.19
CA ILE A 281 -14.68 -1.00 21.95
C ILE A 281 -13.21 -1.41 22.10
N PHE A 282 -12.72 -2.14 21.12
CA PHE A 282 -11.29 -2.46 20.95
C PHE A 282 -10.68 -1.50 19.93
N VAL A 283 -9.57 -0.87 20.24
CA VAL A 283 -8.81 -0.03 19.28
C VAL A 283 -7.49 -0.73 18.97
N PHE A 284 -7.28 -1.05 17.69
CA PHE A 284 -6.11 -1.80 17.21
C PHE A 284 -4.99 -0.90 16.64
N SER A 285 -5.31 0.36 16.34
CA SER A 285 -4.33 1.34 15.86
C SER A 285 -3.92 2.27 16.99
N ASP A 286 -2.60 2.50 17.14
CA ASP A 286 -2.05 3.43 18.12
C ASP A 286 -1.72 4.79 17.45
N GLU A 287 -1.19 5.74 18.23
CA GLU A 287 -0.66 7.02 17.72
C GLU A 287 0.81 6.88 17.32
N LYS A 288 1.62 6.39 18.25
CA LYS A 288 3.06 6.26 18.04
C LYS A 288 3.40 5.06 17.17
N GLY A 289 4.10 5.31 16.07
CA GLY A 289 4.50 4.27 15.11
C GLY A 289 3.42 3.88 14.12
N PHE A 290 2.30 4.60 14.08
CA PHE A 290 1.19 4.33 13.16
C PHE A 290 0.97 5.49 12.19
N ALA A 291 0.51 5.15 10.99
CA ALA A 291 0.17 6.12 9.95
C ALA A 291 -0.96 7.07 10.43
N PRO A 292 -0.89 8.34 10.09
CA PRO A 292 -1.80 9.35 10.62
C PRO A 292 -3.25 9.19 10.12
N HIS A 293 -3.45 8.45 9.05
CA HIS A 293 -4.73 8.39 8.34
C HIS A 293 -5.49 7.06 8.53
N ILE A 294 -4.93 6.06 9.19
CA ILE A 294 -5.58 4.76 9.39
C ILE A 294 -5.90 4.54 10.86
N LEU A 295 -7.15 4.18 11.14
CA LEU A 295 -7.63 3.83 12.47
C LEU A 295 -8.54 2.60 12.39
N THR A 296 -8.22 1.58 13.19
CA THR A 296 -8.98 0.33 13.21
C THR A 296 -9.49 0.06 14.60
N PHE A 297 -10.79 -0.24 14.69
CA PHE A 297 -11.46 -0.57 15.93
C PHE A 297 -12.50 -1.68 15.73
N GLY A 298 -13.01 -2.23 16.82
CA GLY A 298 -14.10 -3.21 16.79
C GLY A 298 -15.01 -3.04 17.99
N ILE A 299 -16.26 -3.48 17.87
CA ILE A 299 -17.23 -3.50 18.96
C ILE A 299 -17.39 -4.95 19.41
N LYS A 300 -17.15 -5.24 20.69
CA LYS A 300 -17.26 -6.59 21.26
C LYS A 300 -18.59 -7.23 20.88
N GLY A 301 -18.52 -8.46 20.36
CA GLY A 301 -19.70 -9.28 19.99
C GLY A 301 -20.50 -8.76 18.78
N VAL A 302 -20.00 -7.77 18.03
CA VAL A 302 -20.63 -7.26 16.80
C VAL A 302 -19.68 -7.52 15.63
N ARG A 303 -20.16 -8.15 14.58
CA ARG A 303 -19.34 -8.39 13.38
C ARG A 303 -19.06 -7.08 12.64
N GLY A 304 -17.88 -6.98 12.04
CA GLY A 304 -17.46 -5.80 11.30
C GLY A 304 -18.43 -5.40 10.18
N GLU A 305 -18.97 -6.38 9.45
CA GLU A 305 -19.95 -6.11 8.38
C GLU A 305 -21.22 -5.42 8.91
N VAL A 306 -21.67 -5.80 10.11
CA VAL A 306 -22.84 -5.16 10.76
C VAL A 306 -22.52 -3.71 11.10
N ILE A 307 -21.31 -3.43 11.59
CA ILE A 307 -20.87 -2.07 11.90
C ILE A 307 -20.79 -1.22 10.62
N VAL A 308 -20.22 -1.78 9.54
CA VAL A 308 -20.12 -1.09 8.24
C VAL A 308 -21.51 -0.71 7.73
N HIS A 309 -22.46 -1.65 7.69
CA HIS A 309 -23.83 -1.37 7.22
C HIS A 309 -24.58 -0.39 8.13
N ALA A 310 -24.38 -0.48 9.45
CA ALA A 310 -24.99 0.47 10.38
C ALA A 310 -24.49 1.93 10.17
N PHE A 311 -23.24 2.13 9.74
CA PHE A 311 -22.75 3.44 9.34
C PHE A 311 -23.21 3.85 7.94
N GLU A 312 -23.32 2.92 7.01
CA GLU A 312 -23.85 3.14 5.65
C GLU A 312 -25.28 3.70 5.68
N ASP A 313 -26.14 3.27 6.60
CA ASP A 313 -27.49 3.82 6.84
C ASP A 313 -27.50 5.32 7.14
N TYR A 314 -26.35 5.88 7.53
CA TYR A 314 -26.14 7.31 7.77
C TYR A 314 -25.26 7.99 6.72
N ASP A 315 -25.07 7.40 5.53
CA ASP A 315 -24.18 7.90 4.48
C ASP A 315 -22.71 8.06 4.94
N ILE A 316 -22.25 7.22 5.89
CA ILE A 316 -20.86 7.17 6.37
C ILE A 316 -20.24 5.86 5.89
N PHE A 317 -19.23 5.96 5.03
CA PHE A 317 -18.59 4.83 4.39
C PHE A 317 -17.26 4.52 5.05
N ILE A 318 -17.20 3.38 5.73
CA ILE A 318 -16.01 2.76 6.32
C ILE A 318 -15.85 1.35 5.76
N SER A 319 -14.76 0.66 6.06
CA SER A 319 -14.50 -0.70 5.52
C SER A 319 -14.28 -1.71 6.64
N THR A 320 -14.56 -2.98 6.38
CA THR A 320 -13.94 -4.04 7.19
C THR A 320 -12.45 -4.07 6.90
N THR A 321 -11.63 -4.54 7.83
CA THR A 321 -10.16 -4.62 7.67
C THR A 321 -9.75 -5.52 6.51
N SER A 322 -10.57 -6.51 6.18
CA SER A 322 -10.31 -7.50 5.14
C SER A 322 -11.31 -7.43 3.99
N ALA A 323 -11.49 -6.25 3.38
CA ALA A 323 -12.43 -6.06 2.26
C ALA A 323 -12.29 -7.12 1.14
N CYS A 324 -11.05 -7.64 0.91
CA CYS A 324 -10.81 -8.71 -0.06
C CYS A 324 -11.13 -10.12 0.47
N SER A 325 -11.07 -10.37 1.79
CA SER A 325 -11.33 -11.67 2.41
C SER A 325 -12.68 -11.73 3.15
N SER A 326 -13.34 -10.61 3.39
CA SER A 326 -14.68 -10.55 4.02
C SER A 326 -15.74 -11.27 3.17
N LYS A 327 -15.65 -11.19 1.83
CA LYS A 327 -16.51 -12.00 0.94
C LYS A 327 -16.37 -13.51 1.16
N ALA A 328 -15.28 -13.97 1.79
CA ALA A 328 -15.02 -15.38 2.12
C ALA A 328 -15.22 -15.69 3.61
N GLY A 329 -15.70 -14.75 4.44
CA GLY A 329 -15.92 -14.93 5.88
C GLY A 329 -14.64 -15.17 6.71
N LYS A 330 -13.46 -14.84 6.18
CA LYS A 330 -12.18 -15.00 6.87
C LYS A 330 -11.87 -13.75 7.72
N PRO A 331 -11.36 -13.91 8.97
CA PRO A 331 -10.97 -12.76 9.79
C PRO A 331 -9.77 -12.01 9.18
N ALA A 332 -9.58 -10.77 9.63
CA ALA A 332 -8.44 -9.93 9.24
C ALA A 332 -7.11 -10.65 9.46
N GLY A 333 -6.36 -10.87 8.39
CA GLY A 333 -5.09 -11.61 8.44
C GLY A 333 -4.05 -10.93 9.34
N THR A 334 -3.99 -9.61 9.33
CA THR A 334 -3.10 -8.80 10.18
C THR A 334 -3.42 -8.99 11.66
N LEU A 335 -4.68 -8.87 12.08
CA LEU A 335 -5.06 -9.01 13.49
C LEU A 335 -4.80 -10.43 14.02
N ILE A 336 -5.02 -11.46 13.20
CA ILE A 336 -4.67 -12.84 13.55
C ILE A 336 -3.14 -13.01 13.70
N ALA A 337 -2.36 -12.40 12.80
CA ALA A 337 -0.89 -12.43 12.90
C ALA A 337 -0.36 -11.71 14.16
N MET A 338 -1.08 -10.71 14.67
CA MET A 338 -0.81 -10.01 15.94
C MET A 338 -1.23 -10.83 17.18
N GLY A 339 -1.80 -12.02 17.03
CA GLY A 339 -2.31 -12.83 18.13
C GLY A 339 -3.67 -12.37 18.69
N VAL A 340 -4.37 -11.48 17.97
CA VAL A 340 -5.72 -11.05 18.37
C VAL A 340 -6.70 -12.22 18.23
N ASP A 341 -7.52 -12.41 19.28
CA ASP A 341 -8.57 -13.40 19.28
C ASP A 341 -9.49 -13.27 18.06
N LYS A 342 -9.93 -14.42 17.53
CA LYS A 342 -10.71 -14.49 16.29
C LYS A 342 -12.00 -13.68 16.33
N ASP A 343 -12.71 -13.71 17.46
CA ASP A 343 -13.99 -12.99 17.58
C ASP A 343 -13.76 -11.47 17.63
N LYS A 344 -12.67 -11.04 18.28
CA LYS A 344 -12.25 -9.63 18.24
C LYS A 344 -11.82 -9.22 16.84
N ALA A 345 -11.04 -10.04 16.15
CA ALA A 345 -10.60 -9.76 14.78
C ALA A 345 -11.78 -9.67 13.79
N GLN A 346 -12.82 -10.48 13.98
CA GLN A 346 -14.05 -10.43 13.16
C GLN A 346 -14.89 -9.17 13.39
N SER A 347 -14.73 -8.50 14.53
CA SER A 347 -15.44 -7.25 14.82
C SER A 347 -14.77 -6.02 14.19
N ALA A 348 -13.58 -6.17 13.63
CA ALA A 348 -12.75 -5.04 13.22
C ALA A 348 -13.28 -4.32 11.98
N VAL A 349 -13.33 -3.00 12.09
CA VAL A 349 -13.60 -2.06 11.00
C VAL A 349 -12.48 -1.03 10.94
N ARG A 350 -12.22 -0.53 9.74
CA ARG A 350 -11.17 0.44 9.46
C ARG A 350 -11.76 1.75 8.96
N LEU A 351 -11.32 2.85 9.57
CA LEU A 351 -11.43 4.18 8.99
C LEU A 351 -10.11 4.56 8.33
N SER A 352 -10.20 5.23 7.20
CA SER A 352 -9.04 5.84 6.57
C SER A 352 -9.37 7.23 6.06
N LEU A 353 -8.70 8.20 6.65
CA LEU A 353 -8.93 9.62 6.53
C LEU A 353 -8.14 10.23 5.37
N ASP A 354 -8.58 11.39 4.90
CA ASP A 354 -7.91 12.15 3.86
C ASP A 354 -8.08 13.67 4.06
N LEU A 355 -7.43 14.49 3.21
CA LEU A 355 -7.55 15.95 3.23
C LEU A 355 -8.95 16.45 2.90
N GLU A 356 -9.75 15.68 2.14
CA GLU A 356 -11.15 16.01 1.85
C GLU A 356 -12.06 15.84 3.09
N ASN A 357 -11.58 15.16 4.13
CA ASN A 357 -12.31 15.05 5.40
C ASN A 357 -12.04 16.24 6.32
N ASP A 358 -12.98 16.52 7.22
CA ASP A 358 -12.90 17.61 8.19
C ASP A 358 -13.44 17.22 9.58
N MET A 359 -13.26 18.12 10.55
CA MET A 359 -13.70 17.88 11.95
C MET A 359 -15.21 17.79 12.08
N SER A 360 -16.00 18.49 11.23
CA SER A 360 -17.45 18.36 11.24
C SER A 360 -17.91 16.94 10.86
N GLN A 361 -17.21 16.31 9.90
CA GLN A 361 -17.45 14.90 9.56
C GLN A 361 -17.06 13.95 10.69
N VAL A 362 -15.98 14.25 11.42
CA VAL A 362 -15.59 13.52 12.63
C VAL A 362 -16.67 13.60 13.71
N GLU A 363 -17.20 14.79 13.99
CA GLU A 363 -18.29 14.98 14.97
C GLU A 363 -19.57 14.22 14.58
N GLN A 364 -19.92 14.23 13.30
CA GLN A 364 -21.05 13.46 12.77
C GLN A 364 -20.81 11.96 12.95
N PHE A 365 -19.61 11.46 12.61
CA PHE A 365 -19.24 10.07 12.83
C PHE A 365 -19.37 9.67 14.30
N LEU A 366 -18.82 10.45 15.22
CA LEU A 366 -18.88 10.18 16.66
C LEU A 366 -20.32 10.20 17.22
N THR A 367 -21.17 11.10 16.71
CA THR A 367 -22.59 11.15 17.05
C THR A 367 -23.29 9.85 16.61
N LYS A 368 -23.03 9.38 15.40
CA LYS A 368 -23.62 8.13 14.89
C LYS A 368 -23.02 6.90 15.56
N LEU A 369 -21.73 6.89 15.86
CA LEU A 369 -21.09 5.83 16.65
C LEU A 369 -21.81 5.62 17.98
N LYS A 370 -22.14 6.68 18.72
CA LYS A 370 -22.89 6.60 19.98
C LYS A 370 -24.25 5.93 19.82
N LEU A 371 -24.97 6.26 18.73
CA LEU A 371 -26.27 5.64 18.44
C LEU A 371 -26.12 4.15 18.11
N ILE A 372 -25.21 3.81 17.23
CA ILE A 372 -24.92 2.42 16.80
C ILE A 372 -24.48 1.59 18.00
N TYR A 373 -23.56 2.11 18.84
CA TYR A 373 -23.09 1.43 20.03
C TYR A 373 -24.24 1.11 21.02
N ASN A 374 -25.13 2.08 21.26
CA ASN A 374 -26.28 1.87 22.15
C ASN A 374 -27.30 0.88 21.57
N GLN A 375 -27.48 0.85 20.25
CA GLN A 375 -28.37 -0.13 19.59
C GLN A 375 -27.79 -1.55 19.72
N THR A 376 -26.49 -1.73 19.44
CA THR A 376 -25.82 -3.04 19.51
C THR A 376 -25.81 -3.62 20.93
N ARG A 377 -25.78 -2.78 21.98
CA ARG A 377 -25.87 -3.25 23.38
C ARG A 377 -27.26 -3.76 23.78
N LYS A 378 -28.32 -3.27 23.14
CA LYS A 378 -29.72 -3.70 23.43
C LYS A 378 -30.05 -5.07 22.82
N VAL A 379 -29.32 -5.50 21.83
CA VAL A 379 -29.53 -6.76 21.10
C VAL A 379 -28.70 -7.93 21.70
N ARG A 380 -27.77 -7.62 22.58
CA ARG A 380 -27.01 -8.58 23.39
C ARG A 380 -27.75 -8.92 24.68
#